data_ea633fbb82af9e20f34788bb93a924ce
#
_entry.id   ea633fbb82af9e20f34788bb93a924ce
#
_cell.length_a   1.000
_cell.length_b   1.000
_cell.length_c   1.000
_cell.angle_alpha   90.00
_cell.angle_beta   90.00
_cell.angle_gamma   90.00
#
_symmetry.space_group_name_H-M   'P 1'
#
loop_
_entity.id
_entity.type
_entity.pdbx_description
1 polymer ?
#
loop_
_entity_poly.entity_id
_entity_poly.type
_entity_poly.pdbx_seq_one_letter_code
_entity_poly.pdbx_strand_id
1 'polypeptide(L)'
;MILAKNIHKFYDNNHILKGIDININKGEIISLVGASGAGKTTLLQILGTIDSYDKKESSSLLLNNHDVSIMSDDELARFRNQEIGFVFQFHQLLPEFTAIENICIPAFINKTPQKIAETKAKELMDYLGIINKINNKPNELSGGEKQRVAVARSLINEPSIILADEPSGNLDTSSSNNLHDLFLDLRKDFNYTFVIATHDLSLAKKSVKILEIVDCKIK
;
A
#
# COMPACT_ATOMS: atom_id res chain seq x y z
N MET A 1 14.23 -1.41 6.85
CA MET A 1 12.97 -0.79 6.44
C MET A 1 11.77 -1.57 6.97
N ILE A 2 11.48 -2.79 6.48
CA ILE A 2 10.47 -3.69 7.07
C ILE A 2 11.19 -4.95 7.55
N LEU A 3 11.09 -5.24 8.83
CA LEU A 3 11.58 -6.47 9.43
C LEU A 3 10.44 -7.12 10.21
N ALA A 4 9.86 -8.17 9.65
CA ALA A 4 8.87 -9.01 10.29
C ALA A 4 9.51 -10.34 10.64
N LYS A 5 9.35 -10.81 11.86
CA LYS A 5 9.94 -12.06 12.35
C LYS A 5 8.87 -12.88 13.03
N ASN A 6 8.76 -14.14 12.64
CA ASN A 6 7.87 -15.13 13.21
C ASN A 6 6.42 -14.63 13.38
N ILE A 7 5.87 -14.02 12.30
CA ILE A 7 4.51 -13.46 12.32
C ILE A 7 3.49 -14.58 12.16
N HIS A 8 2.59 -14.66 13.11
CA HIS A 8 1.45 -15.58 13.11
C HIS A 8 0.14 -14.80 13.05
N LYS A 9 -0.87 -15.39 12.42
CA LYS A 9 -2.24 -14.86 12.44
C LYS A 9 -3.25 -15.98 12.41
N PHE A 10 -4.19 -15.91 13.33
CA PHE A 10 -5.36 -16.78 13.39
C PHE A 10 -6.63 -15.95 13.18
N TYR A 11 -7.60 -16.51 12.48
CA TYR A 11 -9.00 -16.08 12.52
C TYR A 11 -9.79 -17.28 13.00
N ASP A 12 -10.33 -17.17 14.19
CA ASP A 12 -10.94 -18.29 14.93
C ASP A 12 -9.96 -19.48 15.03
N ASN A 13 -10.32 -20.62 14.43
CA ASN A 13 -9.49 -21.82 14.39
C ASN A 13 -8.59 -21.92 13.15
N ASN A 14 -8.65 -20.94 12.23
CA ASN A 14 -7.91 -20.98 10.98
C ASN A 14 -6.56 -20.27 11.13
N HIS A 15 -5.46 -20.98 10.96
CA HIS A 15 -4.10 -20.46 11.01
C HIS A 15 -3.70 -19.92 9.63
N ILE A 16 -3.83 -18.60 9.43
CA ILE A 16 -3.66 -17.91 8.15
C ILE A 16 -2.22 -17.54 7.85
N LEU A 17 -1.42 -17.20 8.86
CA LEU A 17 0.01 -16.96 8.71
C LEU A 17 0.76 -17.81 9.73
N LYS A 18 1.74 -18.59 9.27
CA LYS A 18 2.40 -19.64 10.06
C LYS A 18 3.90 -19.36 10.23
N GLY A 19 4.23 -18.30 10.97
CA GLY A 19 5.64 -17.93 11.20
C GLY A 19 6.27 -17.30 9.97
N ILE A 20 5.77 -16.14 9.55
CA ILE A 20 6.27 -15.39 8.41
C ILE A 20 7.48 -14.56 8.81
N ASP A 21 8.59 -14.75 8.09
CA ASP A 21 9.80 -13.94 8.20
C ASP A 21 9.99 -13.11 6.92
N ILE A 22 10.14 -11.79 7.07
CA ILE A 22 10.34 -10.86 5.96
C ILE A 22 11.42 -9.84 6.32
N ASN A 23 12.31 -9.60 5.38
CA ASN A 23 13.25 -8.50 5.44
C ASN A 23 13.23 -7.75 4.09
N ILE A 24 12.84 -6.47 4.13
CA ILE A 24 12.73 -5.57 2.98
C ILE A 24 13.55 -4.32 3.26
N ASN A 25 14.44 -3.97 2.34
CA ASN A 25 15.25 -2.77 2.42
C ASN A 25 14.51 -1.55 1.84
N LYS A 26 14.98 -0.36 2.20
CA LYS A 26 14.45 0.88 1.64
C LYS A 26 14.65 0.93 0.11
N GLY A 27 13.62 1.38 -0.61
CA GLY A 27 13.66 1.51 -2.07
C GLY A 27 13.51 0.18 -2.82
N GLU A 28 13.11 -0.91 -2.18
CA GLU A 28 12.81 -2.17 -2.87
C GLU A 28 11.34 -2.23 -3.31
N ILE A 29 11.08 -2.86 -4.45
CA ILE A 29 9.75 -3.32 -4.85
C ILE A 29 9.71 -4.83 -4.65
N ILE A 30 8.83 -5.27 -3.77
CA ILE A 30 8.63 -6.68 -3.43
C ILE A 30 7.23 -7.10 -3.87
N SER A 31 7.13 -8.21 -4.58
CA SER A 31 5.83 -8.83 -4.87
C SER A 31 5.56 -10.01 -3.96
N LEU A 32 4.36 -10.00 -3.34
CA LEU A 32 3.80 -11.13 -2.63
C LEU A 32 2.90 -11.90 -3.59
N VAL A 33 3.28 -13.11 -3.94
CA VAL A 33 2.51 -13.98 -4.82
C VAL A 33 1.99 -15.20 -4.07
N GLY A 34 0.93 -15.82 -4.58
CA GLY A 34 0.33 -17.02 -3.98
C GLY A 34 -1.13 -17.17 -4.39
N ALA A 35 -1.70 -18.34 -4.14
CA ALA A 35 -3.09 -18.64 -4.42
C ALA A 35 -4.05 -17.66 -3.70
N SER A 36 -5.31 -17.59 -4.17
CA SER A 36 -6.36 -16.91 -3.42
C SER A 36 -6.51 -17.54 -2.03
N GLY A 37 -6.64 -16.71 -0.99
CA GLY A 37 -6.71 -17.19 0.39
C GLY A 37 -5.36 -17.59 1.02
N ALA A 38 -4.23 -17.48 0.34
CA ALA A 38 -2.91 -17.83 0.89
C ALA A 38 -2.43 -16.91 2.03
N GLY A 39 -3.15 -15.80 2.32
CA GLY A 39 -2.79 -14.87 3.40
C GLY A 39 -2.11 -13.57 2.94
N LYS A 40 -2.04 -13.29 1.61
CA LYS A 40 -1.40 -12.07 1.07
C LYS A 40 -2.00 -10.78 1.64
N THR A 41 -3.31 -10.62 1.52
CA THR A 41 -4.04 -9.45 2.06
C THR A 41 -3.89 -9.34 3.58
N THR A 42 -3.98 -10.45 4.31
CA THR A 42 -3.79 -10.47 5.77
C THR A 42 -2.39 -9.98 6.13
N LEU A 43 -1.37 -10.45 5.42
CA LEU A 43 0.00 -10.00 5.64
C LEU A 43 0.16 -8.50 5.35
N LEU A 44 -0.41 -7.99 4.24
CA LEU A 44 -0.41 -6.55 3.94
C LEU A 44 -1.12 -5.73 5.03
N GLN A 45 -2.25 -6.22 5.55
CA GLN A 45 -2.97 -5.54 6.63
C GLN A 45 -2.16 -5.47 7.92
N ILE A 46 -1.40 -6.53 8.25
CA ILE A 46 -0.49 -6.54 9.41
C ILE A 46 0.68 -5.59 9.18
N LEU A 47 1.34 -5.65 8.02
CA LEU A 47 2.41 -4.71 7.66
C LEU A 47 1.92 -3.26 7.62
N GLY A 48 0.65 -3.07 7.31
CA GLY A 48 -0.02 -1.78 7.29
C GLY A 48 -0.56 -1.33 8.65
N THR A 49 -0.36 -2.10 9.70
CA THR A 49 -0.90 -1.83 11.04
C THR A 49 -2.43 -1.65 11.09
N ILE A 50 -3.15 -2.20 10.08
CA ILE A 50 -4.63 -2.23 10.05
C ILE A 50 -5.14 -3.38 10.91
N ASP A 51 -4.44 -4.52 10.85
CA ASP A 51 -4.72 -5.70 11.68
C ASP A 51 -3.50 -6.04 12.55
N SER A 52 -3.74 -6.68 13.67
CA SER A 52 -2.69 -7.17 14.58
C SER A 52 -2.27 -8.58 14.21
N TYR A 53 -1.05 -8.96 14.59
CA TYR A 53 -0.61 -10.35 14.54
C TYR A 53 -0.69 -11.01 15.92
N ASP A 54 -0.78 -12.34 15.95
CA ASP A 54 -0.80 -13.10 17.19
C ASP A 54 0.63 -13.26 17.69
N LYS A 55 0.93 -12.62 18.84
CA LYS A 55 2.27 -12.63 19.43
C LYS A 55 2.65 -14.03 19.89
N LYS A 56 3.80 -14.50 19.44
CA LYS A 56 4.53 -15.66 19.94
C LYS A 56 5.86 -15.20 20.53
N GLU A 57 6.56 -16.07 21.27
CA GLU A 57 7.79 -15.73 22.01
C GLU A 57 8.83 -15.13 21.10
N SER A 58 8.98 -15.18 19.92
CA SER A 58 9.97 -14.54 19.04
C SER A 58 9.38 -13.62 18.00
N SER A 59 8.08 -13.29 18.09
CA SER A 59 7.41 -12.46 17.10
C SER A 59 7.79 -10.99 17.27
N SER A 60 8.16 -10.35 16.16
CA SER A 60 8.44 -8.91 16.13
C SER A 60 8.10 -8.31 14.78
N LEU A 61 7.68 -7.04 14.79
CA LEU A 61 7.43 -6.25 13.58
C LEU A 61 8.02 -4.85 13.73
N LEU A 62 9.10 -4.61 12.99
CA LEU A 62 9.75 -3.31 12.90
C LEU A 62 9.44 -2.71 11.53
N LEU A 63 8.88 -1.51 11.54
CA LEU A 63 8.60 -0.72 10.34
C LEU A 63 9.37 0.59 10.45
N ASN A 64 10.23 0.86 9.49
CA ASN A 64 11.12 2.02 9.50
C ASN A 64 11.87 2.20 10.84
N ASN A 65 12.38 1.11 11.42
CA ASN A 65 13.05 1.01 12.72
C ASN A 65 12.16 1.29 13.95
N HIS A 66 10.84 1.41 13.77
CA HIS A 66 9.89 1.53 14.88
C HIS A 66 9.28 0.16 15.18
N ASP A 67 9.30 -0.24 16.44
CA ASP A 67 8.59 -1.43 16.90
C ASP A 67 7.11 -1.09 17.07
N VAL A 68 6.30 -1.50 16.10
CA VAL A 68 4.85 -1.21 16.11
C VAL A 68 4.09 -2.03 17.15
N SER A 69 4.70 -3.06 17.73
CA SER A 69 4.05 -3.94 18.70
C SER A 69 3.85 -3.32 20.08
N ILE A 70 4.57 -2.24 20.37
CA ILE A 70 4.52 -1.52 21.66
C ILE A 70 3.79 -0.19 21.56
N MET A 71 3.35 0.20 20.35
CA MET A 71 2.62 1.45 20.13
C MET A 71 1.17 1.32 20.60
N SER A 72 0.65 2.39 21.18
CA SER A 72 -0.78 2.56 21.44
C SER A 72 -1.57 2.73 20.12
N ASP A 73 -2.89 2.57 20.16
CA ASP A 73 -3.75 2.72 18.99
C ASP A 73 -3.63 4.11 18.34
N ASP A 74 -3.50 5.17 19.15
CA ASP A 74 -3.30 6.53 18.66
C ASP A 74 -1.93 6.72 18.01
N GLU A 75 -0.89 6.09 18.53
CA GLU A 75 0.45 6.11 17.93
C GLU A 75 0.47 5.32 16.63
N LEU A 76 -0.15 4.14 16.58
CA LEU A 76 -0.31 3.34 15.37
C LEU A 76 -1.09 4.10 14.30
N ALA A 77 -2.16 4.79 14.67
CA ALA A 77 -2.95 5.58 13.72
C ALA A 77 -2.14 6.73 13.11
N ARG A 78 -1.35 7.43 13.93
CA ARG A 78 -0.43 8.49 13.46
C ARG A 78 0.68 7.93 12.61
N PHE A 79 1.33 6.87 13.05
CA PHE A 79 2.39 6.18 12.30
C PHE A 79 1.87 5.73 10.94
N ARG A 80 0.72 5.04 10.89
CA ARG A 80 0.09 4.61 9.64
C ARG A 80 -0.21 5.77 8.70
N ASN A 81 -0.75 6.86 9.21
CA ASN A 81 -1.06 8.04 8.40
C ASN A 81 0.18 8.69 7.79
N GLN A 82 1.31 8.70 8.49
CA GLN A 82 2.54 9.37 8.07
C GLN A 82 3.47 8.47 7.25
N GLU A 83 3.61 7.21 7.65
CA GLU A 83 4.65 6.31 7.13
C GLU A 83 4.14 5.31 6.09
N ILE A 84 2.81 5.10 5.99
CA ILE A 84 2.24 4.04 5.16
C ILE A 84 1.21 4.59 4.20
N GLY A 85 1.44 4.35 2.90
CA GLY A 85 0.45 4.57 1.85
C GLY A 85 -0.23 3.25 1.46
N PHE A 86 -1.56 3.29 1.27
CA PHE A 86 -2.32 2.13 0.80
C PHE A 86 -2.92 2.34 -0.57
N VAL A 87 -2.77 1.33 -1.43
CA VAL A 87 -3.42 1.23 -2.74
C VAL A 87 -4.23 -0.07 -2.77
N PHE A 88 -5.56 0.03 -2.89
CA PHE A 88 -6.48 -1.09 -2.88
C PHE A 88 -6.98 -1.45 -4.27
N GLN A 89 -7.38 -2.69 -4.47
CA GLN A 89 -7.95 -3.22 -5.70
C GLN A 89 -9.19 -2.43 -6.16
N PHE A 90 -10.10 -2.06 -5.24
CA PHE A 90 -11.33 -1.31 -5.52
C PHE A 90 -11.18 0.19 -5.29
N HIS A 91 -9.94 0.72 -5.30
CA HIS A 91 -9.58 2.14 -5.16
C HIS A 91 -10.00 2.80 -3.83
N GLN A 92 -11.12 2.39 -3.23
CA GLN A 92 -11.68 2.91 -1.97
C GLN A 92 -11.79 4.46 -1.96
N LEU A 93 -12.20 5.04 -3.12
CA LEU A 93 -12.45 6.47 -3.22
C LEU A 93 -13.83 6.79 -2.62
N LEU A 94 -13.91 7.89 -1.90
CA LEU A 94 -15.18 8.38 -1.35
C LEU A 94 -15.97 9.05 -2.48
N PRO A 95 -17.17 8.56 -2.83
CA PRO A 95 -17.92 8.99 -4.01
C PRO A 95 -18.46 10.41 -3.90
N GLU A 96 -18.60 10.95 -2.68
CA GLU A 96 -19.07 12.30 -2.41
C GLU A 96 -18.02 13.37 -2.73
N PHE A 97 -16.73 13.00 -2.67
CA PHE A 97 -15.59 13.89 -2.83
C PHE A 97 -15.04 13.85 -4.26
N THR A 98 -14.51 14.99 -4.70
CA THR A 98 -13.75 15.11 -5.95
C THR A 98 -12.42 14.34 -5.87
N ALA A 99 -11.71 14.22 -7.01
CA ALA A 99 -10.39 13.58 -7.05
C ALA A 99 -9.39 14.26 -6.11
N ILE A 100 -9.30 15.60 -6.16
CA ILE A 100 -8.36 16.33 -5.28
C ILE A 100 -8.73 16.20 -3.81
N GLU A 101 -10.01 16.25 -3.46
CA GLU A 101 -10.46 16.06 -2.07
C GLU A 101 -10.12 14.67 -1.57
N ASN A 102 -10.36 13.61 -2.37
CA ASN A 102 -9.94 12.25 -2.04
C ASN A 102 -8.43 12.15 -1.75
N ILE A 103 -7.61 12.81 -2.56
CA ILE A 103 -6.15 12.83 -2.38
C ILE A 103 -5.76 13.54 -1.09
N CYS A 104 -6.43 14.65 -0.75
CA CYS A 104 -6.09 15.47 0.41
C CYS A 104 -6.51 14.86 1.77
N ILE A 105 -7.43 13.88 1.81
CA ILE A 105 -7.94 13.30 3.07
C ILE A 105 -6.83 12.91 4.05
N PRO A 106 -5.79 12.13 3.68
CA PRO A 106 -4.75 11.76 4.64
C PRO A 106 -3.94 12.96 5.16
N ALA A 107 -3.74 13.99 4.33
CA ALA A 107 -3.08 15.22 4.73
C ALA A 107 -3.93 16.02 5.74
N PHE A 108 -5.25 16.05 5.57
CA PHE A 108 -6.15 16.69 6.52
C PHE A 108 -6.20 15.94 7.87
N ILE A 109 -6.16 14.62 7.85
CA ILE A 109 -6.02 13.80 9.07
C ILE A 109 -4.70 14.13 9.79
N ASN A 110 -3.62 14.37 9.03
CA ASN A 110 -2.32 14.83 9.55
C ASN A 110 -2.32 16.33 9.96
N LYS A 111 -3.48 17.02 9.91
CA LYS A 111 -3.63 18.45 10.23
C LYS A 111 -2.82 19.38 9.31
N THR A 112 -2.48 18.94 8.10
CA THR A 112 -1.83 19.77 7.10
C THR A 112 -2.78 20.88 6.66
N PRO A 113 -2.35 22.16 6.62
CA PRO A 113 -3.20 23.26 6.15
C PRO A 113 -3.71 23.01 4.72
N GLN A 114 -4.98 23.33 4.47
CA GLN A 114 -5.67 23.04 3.22
C GLN A 114 -4.88 23.48 1.98
N LYS A 115 -4.39 24.74 1.97
CA LYS A 115 -3.62 25.29 0.86
C LYS A 115 -2.37 24.47 0.53
N ILE A 116 -1.69 23.96 1.56
CA ILE A 116 -0.47 23.13 1.39
C ILE A 116 -0.86 21.76 0.83
N ALA A 117 -1.89 21.13 1.40
CA ALA A 117 -2.39 19.84 0.94
C ALA A 117 -2.85 19.89 -0.52
N GLU A 118 -3.64 20.91 -0.90
CA GLU A 118 -4.11 21.08 -2.28
C GLU A 118 -2.98 21.36 -3.27
N THR A 119 -1.96 22.15 -2.88
CA THR A 119 -0.79 22.39 -3.73
C THR A 119 -0.07 21.08 -4.03
N LYS A 120 0.22 20.31 -2.99
CA LYS A 120 0.89 19.01 -3.10
C LYS A 120 0.05 17.99 -3.86
N ALA A 121 -1.28 17.97 -3.64
CA ALA A 121 -2.19 17.12 -4.40
C ALA A 121 -2.15 17.44 -5.91
N LYS A 122 -2.09 18.73 -6.28
CA LYS A 122 -1.98 19.14 -7.69
C LYS A 122 -0.65 18.72 -8.32
N GLU A 123 0.46 18.84 -7.59
CA GLU A 123 1.77 18.35 -8.05
C GLU A 123 1.76 16.84 -8.29
N LEU A 124 1.17 16.07 -7.37
CA LEU A 124 0.99 14.62 -7.54
C LEU A 124 0.06 14.29 -8.72
N MET A 125 -1.04 15.03 -8.88
CA MET A 125 -1.95 14.83 -10.01
C MET A 125 -1.30 15.13 -11.35
N ASP A 126 -0.45 16.16 -11.41
CA ASP A 126 0.33 16.50 -12.61
C ASP A 126 1.33 15.40 -12.94
N TYR A 127 2.15 14.99 -11.97
CA TYR A 127 3.09 13.86 -12.12
C TYR A 127 2.41 12.58 -12.61
N LEU A 128 1.21 12.30 -12.10
CA LEU A 128 0.42 11.12 -12.45
C LEU A 128 -0.42 11.30 -13.73
N GLY A 129 -0.35 12.46 -14.41
CA GLY A 129 -1.05 12.73 -15.66
C GLY A 129 -2.58 12.82 -15.55
N ILE A 130 -3.08 13.23 -14.37
CA ILE A 130 -4.52 13.38 -14.09
C ILE A 130 -4.91 14.78 -13.61
N ILE A 131 -4.07 15.79 -13.83
CA ILE A 131 -4.31 17.16 -13.37
C ILE A 131 -5.63 17.74 -13.92
N ASN A 132 -6.03 17.32 -15.12
CA ASN A 132 -7.28 17.74 -15.75
C ASN A 132 -8.54 17.14 -15.09
N LYS A 133 -8.39 16.26 -14.11
CA LYS A 133 -9.46 15.56 -13.37
C LYS A 133 -9.69 16.07 -11.95
N ILE A 134 -9.11 17.22 -11.60
CA ILE A 134 -9.14 17.79 -10.24
C ILE A 134 -10.54 17.78 -9.63
N ASN A 135 -11.53 18.26 -10.37
CA ASN A 135 -12.91 18.45 -9.90
C ASN A 135 -13.84 17.28 -10.20
N ASN A 136 -13.34 16.23 -10.88
CA ASN A 136 -14.16 15.07 -11.20
C ASN A 136 -14.41 14.22 -9.95
N LYS A 137 -15.63 13.70 -9.85
CA LYS A 137 -15.98 12.70 -8.84
C LYS A 137 -15.61 11.28 -9.32
N PRO A 138 -15.50 10.30 -8.41
CA PRO A 138 -15.12 8.94 -8.78
C PRO A 138 -15.97 8.31 -9.89
N ASN A 139 -17.27 8.59 -9.95
CA ASN A 139 -18.16 8.08 -10.99
C ASN A 139 -17.92 8.67 -12.41
N GLU A 140 -17.16 9.76 -12.49
CA GLU A 140 -16.80 10.44 -13.74
C GLU A 140 -15.39 10.05 -14.23
N LEU A 141 -14.71 9.16 -13.51
CA LEU A 141 -13.34 8.71 -13.78
C LEU A 141 -13.35 7.30 -14.37
N SER A 142 -12.48 7.04 -15.35
CA SER A 142 -12.16 5.68 -15.79
C SER A 142 -11.50 4.86 -14.69
N GLY A 143 -11.42 3.54 -14.86
CA GLY A 143 -10.76 2.65 -13.90
C GLY A 143 -9.29 3.04 -13.64
N GLY A 144 -8.54 3.32 -14.71
CA GLY A 144 -7.14 3.75 -14.60
C GLY A 144 -6.97 5.12 -13.94
N GLU A 145 -7.90 6.08 -14.21
CA GLU A 145 -7.88 7.39 -13.52
C GLU A 145 -8.20 7.26 -12.03
N LYS A 146 -9.20 6.44 -11.66
CA LYS A 146 -9.48 6.10 -10.25
C LYS A 146 -8.27 5.53 -9.54
N GLN A 147 -7.56 4.63 -10.22
CA GLN A 147 -6.35 4.02 -9.67
C GLN A 147 -5.24 5.05 -9.46
N ARG A 148 -5.02 5.96 -10.42
CA ARG A 148 -4.05 7.07 -10.28
C ARG A 148 -4.42 8.01 -9.14
N VAL A 149 -5.70 8.31 -8.93
CA VAL A 149 -6.19 9.08 -7.76
C VAL A 149 -5.90 8.33 -6.46
N ALA A 150 -6.14 7.02 -6.40
CA ALA A 150 -5.83 6.20 -5.23
C ALA A 150 -4.31 6.14 -4.94
N VAL A 151 -3.48 6.08 -6.00
CA VAL A 151 -2.02 6.18 -5.87
C VAL A 151 -1.62 7.58 -5.35
N ALA A 152 -2.13 8.67 -5.93
CA ALA A 152 -1.86 10.03 -5.45
C ALA A 152 -2.23 10.19 -3.97
N ARG A 153 -3.41 9.68 -3.57
CA ARG A 153 -3.84 9.68 -2.17
C ARG A 153 -2.87 8.95 -1.26
N SER A 154 -2.33 7.81 -1.71
CA SER A 154 -1.37 7.05 -0.92
C SER A 154 -0.04 7.79 -0.73
N LEU A 155 0.30 8.74 -1.61
CA LEU A 155 1.57 9.46 -1.63
C LEU A 155 1.53 10.83 -0.94
N ILE A 156 0.35 11.38 -0.61
CA ILE A 156 0.19 12.78 -0.18
C ILE A 156 1.02 13.14 1.06
N ASN A 157 1.20 12.20 1.98
CA ASN A 157 2.01 12.39 3.19
C ASN A 157 3.47 11.93 3.03
N GLU A 158 3.93 11.62 1.80
CA GLU A 158 5.28 11.14 1.49
C GLU A 158 5.68 9.90 2.33
N PRO A 159 4.85 8.86 2.32
CA PRO A 159 5.09 7.69 3.15
C PRO A 159 6.41 6.99 2.78
N SER A 160 7.01 6.32 3.73
CA SER A 160 8.21 5.52 3.46
C SER A 160 7.90 4.13 2.88
N ILE A 161 6.68 3.63 3.13
CA ILE A 161 6.19 2.31 2.70
C ILE A 161 4.88 2.46 1.94
N ILE A 162 4.78 1.82 0.79
CA ILE A 162 3.54 1.73 0.00
C ILE A 162 3.12 0.26 -0.08
N LEU A 163 1.93 -0.02 0.40
CA LEU A 163 1.31 -1.34 0.38
C LEU A 163 0.21 -1.35 -0.67
N ALA A 164 0.29 -2.27 -1.63
CA ALA A 164 -0.68 -2.38 -2.70
C ALA A 164 -1.30 -3.79 -2.71
N ASP A 165 -2.61 -3.87 -2.59
CA ASP A 165 -3.36 -5.12 -2.63
C ASP A 165 -4.08 -5.25 -3.98
N GLU A 166 -3.59 -6.15 -4.85
CA GLU A 166 -4.10 -6.41 -6.21
C GLU A 166 -4.36 -5.10 -7.01
N PRO A 167 -3.37 -4.18 -7.09
CA PRO A 167 -3.61 -2.81 -7.57
C PRO A 167 -4.01 -2.73 -9.04
N SER A 168 -3.77 -3.76 -9.83
CA SER A 168 -4.13 -3.87 -11.25
C SER A 168 -5.31 -4.81 -11.52
N GLY A 169 -5.90 -5.43 -10.48
CA GLY A 169 -6.86 -6.52 -10.64
C GLY A 169 -8.17 -6.14 -11.36
N ASN A 170 -8.52 -4.86 -11.42
CA ASN A 170 -9.73 -4.35 -12.10
C ASN A 170 -9.41 -3.50 -13.34
N LEU A 171 -8.17 -3.54 -13.82
CA LEU A 171 -7.73 -2.76 -14.97
C LEU A 171 -7.60 -3.64 -16.22
N ASP A 172 -7.79 -3.04 -17.39
CA ASP A 172 -7.39 -3.66 -18.63
C ASP A 172 -5.86 -3.82 -18.72
N THR A 173 -5.39 -4.66 -19.64
CA THR A 173 -3.96 -4.98 -19.77
C THR A 173 -3.09 -3.75 -20.01
N SER A 174 -3.55 -2.77 -20.80
CA SER A 174 -2.80 -1.54 -21.07
C SER A 174 -2.67 -0.69 -19.81
N SER A 175 -3.79 -0.44 -19.12
CA SER A 175 -3.82 0.31 -17.84
C SER A 175 -3.01 -0.37 -16.75
N SER A 176 -3.02 -1.70 -16.70
CA SER A 176 -2.22 -2.50 -15.78
C SER A 176 -0.72 -2.28 -16.02
N ASN A 177 -0.25 -2.40 -17.28
CA ASN A 177 1.15 -2.16 -17.61
C ASN A 177 1.59 -0.74 -17.27
N ASN A 178 0.76 0.27 -17.58
CA ASN A 178 1.04 1.67 -17.25
C ASN A 178 1.15 1.89 -15.73
N LEU A 179 0.34 1.20 -14.93
CA LEU A 179 0.44 1.25 -13.46
C LEU A 179 1.73 0.61 -12.95
N HIS A 180 2.14 -0.51 -13.56
CA HIS A 180 3.40 -1.18 -13.20
C HIS A 180 4.61 -0.30 -13.48
N ASP A 181 4.63 0.36 -14.65
CA ASP A 181 5.71 1.27 -15.00
C ASP A 181 5.72 2.50 -14.07
N LEU A 182 4.55 3.01 -13.71
CA LEU A 182 4.40 4.08 -12.74
C LEU A 182 5.03 3.72 -11.37
N PHE A 183 4.85 2.50 -10.87
CA PHE A 183 5.48 2.08 -9.60
C PHE A 183 7.00 2.03 -9.71
N LEU A 184 7.54 1.64 -10.87
CA LEU A 184 8.98 1.66 -11.12
C LEU A 184 9.53 3.09 -11.16
N ASP A 185 8.80 4.02 -11.81
CA ASP A 185 9.17 5.43 -11.87
C ASP A 185 9.12 6.08 -10.47
N LEU A 186 8.06 5.86 -9.72
CA LEU A 186 7.94 6.34 -8.33
C LEU A 186 9.07 5.81 -7.43
N ARG A 187 9.44 4.54 -7.58
CA ARG A 187 10.62 3.99 -6.88
C ARG A 187 11.91 4.70 -7.29
N LYS A 188 12.11 4.90 -8.59
CA LYS A 188 13.33 5.52 -9.14
C LYS A 188 13.47 6.98 -8.72
N ASP A 189 12.36 7.74 -8.80
CA ASP A 189 12.38 9.20 -8.60
C ASP A 189 12.34 9.59 -7.13
N PHE A 190 11.63 8.81 -6.29
CA PHE A 190 11.38 9.14 -4.87
C PHE A 190 11.92 8.11 -3.89
N ASN A 191 12.49 7.00 -4.38
CA ASN A 191 13.03 5.92 -3.54
C ASN A 191 12.00 5.31 -2.57
N TYR A 192 10.73 5.25 -2.98
CA TYR A 192 9.66 4.58 -2.23
C TYR A 192 9.89 3.06 -2.15
N THR A 193 9.47 2.47 -1.03
CA THR A 193 9.47 1.01 -0.82
C THR A 193 8.07 0.47 -1.07
N PHE A 194 7.94 -0.50 -1.96
CA PHE A 194 6.65 -1.10 -2.31
C PHE A 194 6.56 -2.55 -1.84
N VAL A 195 5.41 -2.92 -1.27
CA VAL A 195 5.02 -4.31 -1.05
C VAL A 195 3.70 -4.54 -1.76
N ILE A 196 3.71 -5.35 -2.81
CA ILE A 196 2.57 -5.51 -3.72
C ILE A 196 2.08 -6.96 -3.65
N ALA A 197 0.89 -7.18 -3.12
CA ALA A 197 0.21 -8.46 -3.26
C ALA A 197 -0.42 -8.55 -4.65
N THR A 198 -0.09 -9.58 -5.40
CA THR A 198 -0.62 -9.77 -6.75
C THR A 198 -0.61 -11.24 -7.17
N HIS A 199 -1.54 -11.58 -8.05
CA HIS A 199 -1.50 -12.82 -8.84
C HIS A 199 -0.96 -12.58 -10.27
N ASP A 200 -0.70 -11.32 -10.64
CA ASP A 200 -0.14 -10.97 -11.94
C ASP A 200 1.38 -11.23 -11.95
N LEU A 201 1.76 -12.30 -12.62
CA LEU A 201 3.17 -12.69 -12.76
C LEU A 201 3.98 -11.69 -13.60
N SER A 202 3.34 -10.86 -14.46
CA SER A 202 4.03 -9.85 -15.24
C SER A 202 4.52 -8.71 -14.34
N LEU A 203 3.70 -8.28 -13.39
CA LEU A 203 4.07 -7.33 -12.34
C LEU A 203 5.13 -7.92 -11.42
N ALA A 204 4.92 -9.17 -10.97
CA ALA A 204 5.86 -9.83 -10.06
C ALA A 204 7.27 -9.90 -10.65
N LYS A 205 7.43 -10.18 -11.95
CA LYS A 205 8.71 -10.22 -12.64
C LYS A 205 9.46 -8.88 -12.69
N LYS A 206 8.77 -7.75 -12.56
CA LYS A 206 9.38 -6.41 -12.49
C LYS A 206 9.88 -6.06 -11.09
N SER A 207 9.54 -6.85 -10.08
CA SER A 207 9.97 -6.64 -8.69
C SER A 207 11.41 -7.10 -8.47
N VAL A 208 12.06 -6.48 -7.49
CA VAL A 208 13.44 -6.86 -7.08
C VAL A 208 13.44 -8.25 -6.43
N LYS A 209 12.36 -8.57 -5.70
CA LYS A 209 12.20 -9.84 -5.01
C LYS A 209 10.77 -10.30 -5.08
N ILE A 210 10.57 -11.59 -5.28
CA ILE A 210 9.26 -12.24 -5.22
C ILE A 210 9.24 -13.10 -3.97
N LEU A 211 8.22 -12.91 -3.14
CA LEU A 211 7.93 -13.73 -1.97
C LEU A 211 6.69 -14.55 -2.26
N GLU A 212 6.85 -15.86 -2.37
CA GLU A 212 5.74 -16.76 -2.62
C GLU A 212 5.15 -17.26 -1.30
N ILE A 213 3.85 -17.05 -1.11
CA ILE A 213 3.12 -17.60 0.05
C ILE A 213 2.45 -18.90 -0.37
N VAL A 214 2.91 -20.00 0.22
CA VAL A 214 2.37 -21.36 0.02
C VAL A 214 2.08 -21.96 1.38
N ASP A 215 0.89 -22.54 1.55
CA ASP A 215 0.44 -23.15 2.82
C ASP A 215 0.64 -22.22 4.03
N CYS A 216 0.37 -20.92 3.82
CA CYS A 216 0.47 -19.89 4.87
C CYS A 216 1.92 -19.61 5.36
N LYS A 217 2.93 -19.93 4.57
CA LYS A 217 4.35 -19.67 4.81
C LYS A 217 5.01 -19.02 3.59
N ILE A 218 6.07 -18.27 3.81
CA ILE A 218 6.94 -17.80 2.72
C ILE A 218 7.92 -18.93 2.37
N LYS A 219 8.05 -19.18 1.06
CA LYS A 219 9.04 -20.08 0.48
C LYS A 219 10.29 -19.32 0.08
#